data_bdcedccb21bec878bbfcb2e518479480
#
_entry.id   bdcedccb21bec878bbfcb2e518479480
#
_cell.length_a   1.000
_cell.length_b   1.000
_cell.length_c   1.000
_cell.angle_alpha   90.00
_cell.angle_beta   90.00
_cell.angle_gamma   90.00
#
_symmetry.space_group_name_H-M   'P 1'
#
loop_
_entity.id
_entity.type
_entity.pdbx_description
1 polymer ?
#
loop_
_entity_poly.entity_id
_entity_poly.type
_entity_poly.pdbx_seq_one_letter_code
_entity_poly.pdbx_strand_id
1 'polypeptide(L)'
;MELVVTLAILGVLAAIGTPVLLGNIRAAKNVEAQNTLKSIYLMQKNYFAENYCYYVNSGKADNTNLINQYLLGSATPNNGPITVGGNNDFYFYVLPGTLGSSGNCTGTNANDYVAYAQSRTDGSLVFSLNQQNIKTGF
;
A
#
# COMPACT_ATOMS: atom_id res chain seq x y z
N MET A 1 40.08 24.98 21.34
CA MET A 1 39.45 24.11 22.36
C MET A 1 37.90 24.01 22.16
N GLU A 2 37.21 25.15 21.96
CA GLU A 2 35.74 25.18 21.82
C GLU A 2 35.19 24.38 20.61
N LEU A 3 35.86 24.44 19.46
CA LEU A 3 35.46 23.68 18.25
C LEU A 3 35.50 22.16 18.46
N VAL A 4 36.48 21.66 19.21
CA VAL A 4 36.60 20.21 19.47
C VAL A 4 35.49 19.72 20.37
N VAL A 5 35.12 20.52 21.38
CA VAL A 5 34.04 20.18 22.32
C VAL A 5 32.69 20.18 21.59
N THR A 6 32.43 21.17 20.73
CA THR A 6 31.17 21.22 19.96
C THR A 6 31.04 20.05 18.98
N LEU A 7 32.13 19.66 18.30
CA LEU A 7 32.14 18.49 17.42
C LEU A 7 31.92 17.19 18.19
N ALA A 8 32.49 17.07 19.40
CA ALA A 8 32.28 15.88 20.25
C ALA A 8 30.80 15.75 20.65
N ILE A 9 30.15 16.85 21.07
CA ILE A 9 28.74 16.85 21.45
C ILE A 9 27.85 16.52 20.23
N LEU A 10 28.11 17.12 19.08
CA LEU A 10 27.37 16.82 17.85
C LEU A 10 27.52 15.35 17.44
N GLY A 11 28.74 14.78 17.57
CA GLY A 11 28.97 13.37 17.28
C GLY A 11 28.15 12.42 18.17
N VAL A 12 28.08 12.70 19.46
CA VAL A 12 27.27 11.90 20.41
C VAL A 12 25.77 12.03 20.09
N LEU A 13 25.27 13.24 19.82
CA LEU A 13 23.85 13.45 19.48
C LEU A 13 23.48 12.77 18.16
N ALA A 14 24.34 12.82 17.16
CA ALA A 14 24.10 12.16 15.87
C ALA A 14 24.08 10.61 16.02
N ALA A 15 24.96 10.05 16.86
CA ALA A 15 25.03 8.62 17.08
C ALA A 15 23.75 8.04 17.72
N ILE A 16 23.08 8.79 18.57
CA ILE A 16 21.84 8.38 19.25
C ILE A 16 20.62 8.70 18.39
N GLY A 17 20.62 9.87 17.73
CA GLY A 17 19.45 10.37 16.97
C GLY A 17 19.16 9.59 15.70
N THR A 18 20.19 9.12 14.98
CA THR A 18 20.01 8.45 13.68
C THR A 18 19.20 7.16 13.76
N PRO A 19 19.47 6.19 14.64
CA PRO A 19 18.70 4.93 14.67
C PRO A 19 17.23 5.14 15.08
N VAL A 20 16.98 6.08 15.99
CA VAL A 20 15.60 6.41 16.42
C VAL A 20 14.80 7.01 15.27
N LEU A 21 15.41 7.93 14.50
CA LEU A 21 14.77 8.55 13.35
C LEU A 21 14.41 7.54 12.26
N LEU A 22 15.31 6.62 11.93
CA LEU A 22 15.07 5.57 10.92
C LEU A 22 13.95 4.62 11.34
N GLY A 23 13.84 4.29 12.63
CA GLY A 23 12.74 3.48 13.17
C GLY A 23 11.39 4.17 13.00
N ASN A 24 11.31 5.46 13.32
CA ASN A 24 10.08 6.25 13.18
C ASN A 24 9.65 6.41 11.71
N ILE A 25 10.59 6.60 10.78
CA ILE A 25 10.31 6.67 9.34
C ILE A 25 9.68 5.37 8.85
N ARG A 26 10.23 4.21 9.23
CA ARG A 26 9.66 2.90 8.86
C ARG A 26 8.25 2.72 9.42
N ALA A 27 8.03 3.07 10.67
CA ALA A 27 6.71 3.00 11.29
C ALA A 27 5.69 3.90 10.56
N ALA A 28 6.08 5.13 10.20
CA ALA A 28 5.23 6.04 9.44
C ALA A 28 4.84 5.48 8.05
N LYS A 29 5.79 4.87 7.33
CA LYS A 29 5.55 4.24 6.03
C LYS A 29 4.61 3.02 6.13
N ASN A 30 4.72 2.23 7.20
CA ASN A 30 3.78 1.14 7.45
C ASN A 30 2.35 1.66 7.66
N VAL A 31 2.19 2.71 8.46
CA VAL A 31 0.88 3.35 8.69
C VAL A 31 0.32 3.94 7.39
N GLU A 32 1.15 4.54 6.55
CA GLU A 32 0.75 5.03 5.23
C GLU A 32 0.22 3.90 4.34
N ALA A 33 0.92 2.77 4.25
CA ALA A 33 0.48 1.60 3.50
C ALA A 33 -0.86 1.05 4.02
N GLN A 34 -1.04 0.96 5.33
CA GLN A 34 -2.29 0.54 5.96
C GLN A 34 -3.46 1.50 5.67
N ASN A 35 -3.21 2.81 5.68
CA ASN A 35 -4.23 3.82 5.34
C ASN A 35 -4.59 3.77 3.85
N THR A 36 -3.61 3.53 2.99
CA THR A 36 -3.85 3.31 1.56
C THR A 36 -4.73 2.08 1.32
N LEU A 37 -4.50 0.96 2.02
CA LEU A 37 -5.39 -0.21 1.97
C LEU A 37 -6.83 0.10 2.40
N LYS A 38 -7.01 0.94 3.43
CA LYS A 38 -8.35 1.39 3.84
C LYS A 38 -9.02 2.23 2.75
N SER A 39 -8.26 3.08 2.06
CA SER A 39 -8.78 3.86 0.92
C SER A 39 -9.19 2.94 -0.23
N ILE A 40 -8.38 1.93 -0.56
CA ILE A 40 -8.71 0.91 -1.56
C ILE A 40 -10.00 0.18 -1.15
N TYR A 41 -10.15 -0.20 0.11
CA TYR A 41 -11.38 -0.83 0.62
C TYR A 41 -12.62 0.03 0.39
N LEU A 42 -12.56 1.33 0.68
CA LEU A 42 -13.68 2.25 0.47
C LEU A 42 -14.02 2.38 -1.02
N MET A 43 -13.01 2.50 -1.88
CA MET A 43 -13.21 2.60 -3.33
C MET A 43 -13.74 1.30 -3.93
N GLN A 44 -13.35 0.14 -3.41
CA GLN A 44 -13.94 -1.14 -3.78
C GLN A 44 -15.44 -1.21 -3.46
N LYS A 45 -15.88 -0.62 -2.35
CA LYS A 45 -17.32 -0.51 -2.04
C LYS A 45 -18.07 0.34 -3.06
N ASN A 46 -17.48 1.46 -3.48
CA ASN A 46 -18.05 2.32 -4.51
C ASN A 46 -18.08 1.57 -5.86
N TYR A 47 -16.99 0.93 -6.24
CA TYR A 47 -16.91 0.14 -7.47
C TYR A 47 -17.97 -0.98 -7.50
N PHE A 48 -18.16 -1.68 -6.37
CA PHE A 48 -19.19 -2.71 -6.24
C PHE A 48 -20.61 -2.13 -6.40
N ALA A 49 -20.88 -0.94 -5.86
CA ALA A 49 -22.20 -0.30 -6.00
C ALA A 49 -22.56 0.02 -7.46
N GLU A 50 -21.57 0.28 -8.30
CA GLU A 50 -21.74 0.60 -9.72
C GLU A 50 -21.73 -0.65 -10.63
N ASN A 51 -20.88 -1.63 -10.30
CA ASN A 51 -20.57 -2.77 -11.17
C ASN A 51 -21.11 -4.11 -10.67
N TYR A 52 -21.60 -4.19 -9.44
CA TYR A 52 -22.01 -5.42 -8.73
C TYR A 52 -20.90 -6.48 -8.60
N CYS A 53 -19.66 -6.07 -8.80
CA CYS A 53 -18.45 -6.86 -8.72
C CYS A 53 -17.34 -6.03 -8.07
N TYR A 54 -16.33 -6.69 -7.53
CA TYR A 54 -15.11 -6.04 -7.04
C TYR A 54 -14.04 -6.02 -8.13
N TYR A 55 -13.27 -4.94 -8.18
CA TYR A 55 -12.12 -4.85 -9.08
C TYR A 55 -10.96 -5.72 -8.57
N VAL A 56 -10.35 -6.50 -9.45
CA VAL A 56 -9.20 -7.35 -9.15
C VAL A 56 -8.14 -7.28 -10.26
N ASN A 57 -6.90 -7.57 -9.90
CA ASN A 57 -5.79 -7.67 -10.84
C ASN A 57 -5.40 -9.15 -11.04
N SER A 58 -4.75 -9.43 -12.16
CA SER A 58 -4.17 -10.74 -12.42
C SER A 58 -2.73 -10.78 -11.89
N GLY A 59 -2.53 -11.33 -10.68
CA GLY A 59 -1.18 -11.60 -10.14
C GLY A 59 -0.71 -10.63 -9.07
N LYS A 60 0.43 -10.97 -8.45
CA LYS A 60 1.04 -10.27 -7.31
C LYS A 60 2.07 -9.19 -7.73
N ALA A 61 2.02 -8.74 -8.97
CA ALA A 61 2.88 -7.66 -9.44
C ALA A 61 2.40 -6.31 -8.94
N ASP A 62 3.25 -5.28 -9.06
CA ASP A 62 2.86 -3.90 -8.79
C ASP A 62 1.76 -3.46 -9.75
N ASN A 63 0.56 -3.34 -9.23
CA ASN A 63 -0.62 -2.90 -9.97
C ASN A 63 -1.16 -1.56 -9.46
N THR A 64 -0.34 -0.78 -8.75
CA THR A 64 -0.70 0.52 -8.18
C THR A 64 -1.27 1.48 -9.22
N ASN A 65 -0.70 1.49 -10.43
CA ASN A 65 -1.17 2.29 -11.56
C ASN A 65 -2.59 1.92 -12.00
N LEU A 66 -2.91 0.63 -12.06
CA LEU A 66 -4.24 0.15 -12.44
C LEU A 66 -5.27 0.43 -11.33
N ILE A 67 -4.87 0.30 -10.06
CA ILE A 67 -5.70 0.69 -8.91
C ILE A 67 -6.02 2.19 -8.97
N ASN A 68 -5.03 3.04 -9.25
CA ASN A 68 -5.26 4.48 -9.45
C ASN A 68 -6.27 4.75 -10.56
N GLN A 69 -6.15 4.05 -11.67
CA GLN A 69 -7.01 4.25 -12.84
C GLN A 69 -8.45 3.76 -12.60
N TYR A 70 -8.61 2.52 -12.15
CA TYR A 70 -9.92 1.86 -12.11
C TYR A 70 -10.68 2.08 -10.81
N LEU A 71 -9.99 2.21 -9.67
CA LEU A 71 -10.63 2.43 -8.38
C LEU A 71 -10.62 3.88 -7.93
N LEU A 72 -9.54 4.61 -8.21
CA LEU A 72 -9.38 5.97 -7.71
C LEU A 72 -9.69 7.04 -8.76
N GLY A 73 -10.16 6.62 -9.94
CA GLY A 73 -10.64 7.51 -11.01
C GLY A 73 -9.57 8.42 -11.60
N SER A 74 -8.29 8.02 -11.52
CA SER A 74 -7.21 8.84 -12.08
C SER A 74 -7.20 8.79 -13.60
N ALA A 75 -7.24 9.94 -14.25
CA ALA A 75 -7.11 10.05 -15.70
C ALA A 75 -5.74 9.56 -16.22
N THR A 76 -4.71 9.61 -15.38
CA THR A 76 -3.36 9.12 -15.70
C THR A 76 -2.93 8.09 -14.67
N PRO A 77 -2.69 6.83 -15.06
CA PRO A 77 -2.37 5.74 -14.13
C PRO A 77 -1.16 6.02 -13.22
N ASN A 78 -0.16 6.72 -13.76
CA ASN A 78 1.10 6.99 -13.06
C ASN A 78 1.06 8.26 -12.19
N ASN A 79 -0.01 9.05 -12.25
CA ASN A 79 -0.16 10.31 -11.50
C ASN A 79 -1.44 10.31 -10.65
N GLY A 80 -1.77 9.17 -10.07
CA GLY A 80 -2.93 9.01 -9.19
C GLY A 80 -2.63 9.33 -7.72
N PRO A 81 -3.65 9.22 -6.85
CA PRO A 81 -3.53 9.45 -5.40
C PRO A 81 -2.53 8.56 -4.70
N ILE A 82 -2.30 7.34 -5.23
CA ILE A 82 -1.25 6.45 -4.74
C ILE A 82 -0.02 6.64 -5.63
N THR A 83 1.10 7.03 -5.03
CA THR A 83 2.36 7.23 -5.77
C THR A 83 2.83 5.91 -6.40
N VAL A 84 3.14 5.94 -7.69
CA VAL A 84 3.63 4.80 -8.47
C VAL A 84 5.16 4.90 -8.61
N GLY A 85 5.83 3.75 -8.53
CA GLY A 85 7.25 3.65 -8.82
C GLY A 85 8.16 3.50 -7.61
N GLY A 86 9.48 3.54 -7.85
CA GLY A 86 10.52 3.18 -6.90
C GLY A 86 10.70 4.09 -5.68
N ASN A 87 10.02 5.25 -5.63
CA ASN A 87 10.06 6.16 -4.48
C ASN A 87 9.10 5.75 -3.37
N ASN A 88 8.19 4.78 -3.61
CA ASN A 88 7.31 4.22 -2.60
C ASN A 88 7.92 2.95 -2.02
N ASP A 89 7.87 2.81 -0.70
CA ASP A 89 8.34 1.60 -0.02
C ASP A 89 7.40 0.41 -0.19
N PHE A 90 6.14 0.67 -0.57
CA PHE A 90 5.12 -0.34 -0.81
C PHE A 90 4.56 -0.25 -2.22
N TYR A 91 4.17 -1.39 -2.75
CA TYR A 91 3.33 -1.49 -3.94
C TYR A 91 2.04 -2.24 -3.60
N PHE A 92 1.01 -1.99 -4.41
CA PHE A 92 -0.33 -2.48 -4.13
C PHE A 92 -0.84 -3.38 -5.27
N TYR A 93 -1.57 -4.42 -4.89
CA TYR A 93 -2.30 -5.29 -5.80
C TYR A 93 -3.56 -5.83 -5.14
N VAL A 94 -4.55 -6.20 -5.96
CA VAL A 94 -5.83 -6.73 -5.49
C VAL A 94 -6.07 -8.06 -6.18
N LEU A 95 -6.22 -9.12 -5.41
CA LEU A 95 -6.49 -10.45 -5.94
C LEU A 95 -7.94 -10.86 -5.69
N PRO A 96 -8.52 -11.76 -6.51
CA PRO A 96 -9.75 -12.44 -6.16
C PRO A 96 -9.60 -13.16 -4.83
N GLY A 97 -10.63 -13.13 -4.00
CA GLY A 97 -10.69 -13.91 -2.77
C GLY A 97 -11.10 -15.36 -3.04
N THR A 98 -11.72 -16.00 -2.04
CA THR A 98 -12.11 -17.41 -2.11
C THR A 98 -13.28 -17.71 -3.05
N LEU A 99 -14.15 -16.71 -3.28
CA LEU A 99 -15.28 -16.83 -4.21
C LEU A 99 -14.86 -16.65 -5.68
N GLY A 100 -13.69 -16.07 -5.90
CA GLY A 100 -13.09 -15.91 -7.22
C GLY A 100 -13.91 -15.07 -8.20
N SER A 101 -13.64 -15.25 -9.50
CA SER A 101 -14.37 -14.63 -10.59
C SER A 101 -15.34 -15.63 -11.19
N SER A 102 -16.63 -15.39 -11.08
CA SER A 102 -17.69 -16.27 -11.64
C SER A 102 -18.96 -15.49 -11.98
N GLY A 103 -19.80 -16.06 -12.84
CA GLY A 103 -21.03 -15.42 -13.28
C GLY A 103 -20.76 -14.15 -14.08
N ASN A 104 -21.34 -13.01 -13.65
CA ASN A 104 -21.14 -11.72 -14.28
C ASN A 104 -19.79 -11.05 -13.92
N CYS A 105 -19.06 -11.61 -12.94
CA CYS A 105 -17.79 -11.08 -12.46
C CYS A 105 -16.61 -11.87 -13.05
N THR A 106 -16.14 -11.44 -14.21
CA THR A 106 -15.07 -12.10 -14.98
C THR A 106 -13.96 -11.11 -15.37
N GLY A 107 -12.80 -11.62 -15.77
CA GLY A 107 -11.66 -10.80 -16.19
C GLY A 107 -11.04 -10.04 -15.03
N THR A 108 -11.15 -8.71 -15.04
CA THR A 108 -10.67 -7.82 -13.95
C THR A 108 -11.72 -7.62 -12.84
N ASN A 109 -12.75 -8.47 -12.78
CA ASN A 109 -13.80 -8.40 -11.77
C ASN A 109 -13.94 -9.73 -11.04
N ALA A 110 -14.28 -9.67 -9.75
CA ALA A 110 -14.50 -10.86 -8.90
C ALA A 110 -15.66 -10.64 -7.92
N ASN A 111 -16.16 -11.75 -7.36
CA ASN A 111 -17.23 -11.73 -6.35
C ASN A 111 -16.74 -11.34 -4.96
N ASP A 112 -15.45 -11.51 -4.74
CA ASP A 112 -14.76 -11.09 -3.52
C ASP A 112 -13.32 -10.69 -3.85
N TYR A 113 -12.64 -10.04 -2.90
CA TYR A 113 -11.27 -9.59 -3.10
C TYR A 113 -10.47 -9.60 -1.81
N VAL A 114 -9.15 -9.62 -1.99
CA VAL A 114 -8.16 -9.28 -0.97
C VAL A 114 -7.19 -8.27 -1.56
N ALA A 115 -7.10 -7.09 -0.95
CA ALA A 115 -6.12 -6.06 -1.30
C ALA A 115 -4.84 -6.25 -0.48
N TYR A 116 -3.71 -6.07 -1.11
CA TYR A 116 -2.38 -6.26 -0.52
C TYR A 116 -1.54 -5.01 -0.67
N ALA A 117 -0.75 -4.71 0.36
CA ALA A 117 0.38 -3.80 0.31
C ALA A 117 1.63 -4.59 0.65
N GLN A 118 2.55 -4.70 -0.29
CA GLN A 118 3.81 -5.44 -0.11
C GLN A 118 5.00 -4.50 -0.13
N SER A 119 5.91 -4.67 0.82
CA SER A 119 7.13 -3.87 0.88
C SER A 119 8.07 -4.20 -0.28
N ARG A 120 8.64 -3.16 -0.89
CA ARG A 120 9.67 -3.29 -1.94
C ARG A 120 11.04 -3.65 -1.38
N THR A 121 11.31 -3.23 -0.14
CA THR A 121 12.59 -3.47 0.54
C THR A 121 12.60 -4.78 1.31
N ASP A 122 11.45 -5.15 1.89
CA ASP A 122 11.26 -6.41 2.61
C ASP A 122 10.04 -7.12 2.02
N GLY A 123 10.27 -7.97 1.04
CA GLY A 123 9.20 -8.70 0.36
C GLY A 123 8.37 -9.63 1.26
N SER A 124 8.85 -9.92 2.49
CA SER A 124 8.10 -10.69 3.50
C SER A 124 7.09 -9.84 4.25
N LEU A 125 7.29 -8.51 4.31
CA LEU A 125 6.36 -7.59 4.96
C LEU A 125 5.16 -7.31 4.06
N VAL A 126 4.03 -7.90 4.39
CA VAL A 126 2.78 -7.80 3.63
C VAL A 126 1.63 -7.45 4.57
N PHE A 127 0.91 -6.38 4.23
CA PHE A 127 -0.38 -6.06 4.83
C PHE A 127 -1.50 -6.48 3.89
N SER A 128 -2.61 -7.00 4.41
CA SER A 128 -3.77 -7.29 3.59
C SER A 128 -5.09 -6.90 4.24
N LEU A 129 -6.08 -6.64 3.39
CA LEU A 129 -7.43 -6.23 3.78
C LEU A 129 -8.45 -6.81 2.79
N ASN A 130 -9.44 -7.56 3.29
CA ASN A 130 -10.48 -8.16 2.46
C ASN A 130 -11.80 -7.36 2.48
N GLN A 131 -12.80 -7.80 1.71
CA GLN A 131 -14.11 -7.15 1.62
C GLN A 131 -14.89 -7.13 2.95
N GLN A 132 -14.56 -8.00 3.90
CA GLN A 132 -15.15 -8.07 5.25
C GLN A 132 -14.42 -7.18 6.27
N ASN A 133 -13.43 -6.38 5.80
CA ASN A 133 -12.56 -5.55 6.64
C ASN A 133 -11.67 -6.36 7.60
N ILE A 134 -11.40 -7.63 7.28
CA ILE A 134 -10.43 -8.44 8.02
C ILE A 134 -9.03 -8.03 7.60
N LYS A 135 -8.20 -7.70 8.59
CA LYS A 135 -6.84 -7.19 8.44
C LYS A 135 -5.83 -8.26 8.81
N THR A 136 -4.76 -8.36 8.03
CA THR A 136 -3.63 -9.24 8.34
C THR A 136 -2.34 -8.46 8.21
N GLY A 137 -1.41 -8.63 9.14
CA GLY A 137 -0.12 -7.95 9.19
C GLY A 137 -0.14 -6.54 9.79
N PHE A 138 -1.31 -6.00 10.18
CA PHE A 138 -1.46 -4.64 10.74
C PHE A 138 -0.89 -4.51 12.15
#